data_a9e0049a01749d646478d2a96e124b26
#
_entry.id   a9e0049a01749d646478d2a96e124b26
#
_cell.length_a   1.000
_cell.length_b   1.000
_cell.length_c   1.000
_cell.angle_alpha   90.00
_cell.angle_beta   90.00
_cell.angle_gamma   90.00
#
_symmetry.space_group_name_H-M   'P 1'
#
loop_
_entity.id
_entity.type
_entity.pdbx_description
1 polymer ?
#
loop_
_entity_poly.entity_id
_entity_poly.type
_entity_poly.pdbx_seq_one_letter_code
_entity_poly.pdbx_strand_id
1 'polypeptide(L)'
;MIFNRKHTYISIFFVGTMAFGQINRPNASPYTNEGTFEKFKKKYPFVTPIDRPVPQNIGIDKDVEYTNINGLSLKADVYYPLDTSKKYPGIAMVHGGGWISGSKENEKFMAMELTSKGYVVIAIGYRLADVAKYPAGAEDIETGIQWLKRNHKKYPLNKNKMVVLGESAGAQIATLVGVKKKNKLQAIVNVDGVVSFIHEESGKEGTYDAYWLGYQQKDKPQIWKEASPLEYVDKHTPPTLFINSSQPRFHAGRDDMMKKLKSYHIPTEFHEIKDSPHSFWSAEPWFTETLNYTLDFLDKVLK
;
A
#
# COMPACT_ATOMS: atom_id res chain seq x y z
N MET A 1 74.82 25.23 -14.94
CA MET A 1 73.63 25.31 -14.03
C MET A 1 72.38 25.24 -14.91
N ILE A 2 71.71 24.11 -14.89
CA ILE A 2 70.49 23.88 -15.67
C ILE A 2 69.35 23.86 -14.68
N PHE A 3 68.45 24.85 -14.74
CA PHE A 3 67.25 24.94 -13.90
C PHE A 3 66.11 24.15 -14.57
N ASN A 4 65.70 23.04 -13.92
CA ASN A 4 64.58 22.21 -14.32
C ASN A 4 63.29 22.78 -13.68
N ARG A 5 62.41 23.42 -14.45
CA ARG A 5 61.10 23.84 -14.00
C ARG A 5 60.09 22.69 -14.11
N LYS A 6 59.70 22.13 -12.97
CA LYS A 6 58.55 21.21 -12.88
C LYS A 6 57.24 22.02 -13.01
N HIS A 7 56.47 21.73 -14.04
CA HIS A 7 55.10 22.23 -14.17
C HIS A 7 54.16 21.30 -13.46
N THR A 8 53.54 21.80 -12.36
CA THR A 8 52.47 21.07 -11.63
C THR A 8 51.13 21.44 -12.29
N TYR A 9 50.50 20.48 -12.96
CA TYR A 9 49.14 20.64 -13.47
C TYR A 9 48.19 20.37 -12.32
N ILE A 10 47.46 21.39 -11.87
CA ILE A 10 46.31 21.26 -10.95
C ILE A 10 45.08 20.95 -11.79
N SER A 11 44.61 19.72 -11.78
CA SER A 11 43.34 19.34 -12.37
C SER A 11 42.21 19.76 -11.42
N ILE A 12 41.51 20.81 -11.75
CA ILE A 12 40.30 21.22 -11.03
C ILE A 12 39.15 20.33 -11.51
N PHE A 13 38.77 19.36 -10.68
CA PHE A 13 37.53 18.60 -10.88
C PHE A 13 36.33 19.52 -10.55
N PHE A 14 35.63 20.00 -11.57
CA PHE A 14 34.30 20.58 -11.40
C PHE A 14 33.32 19.46 -11.08
N VAL A 15 32.98 19.28 -9.81
CA VAL A 15 31.82 18.50 -9.39
C VAL A 15 30.60 19.39 -9.63
N GLY A 16 30.01 19.25 -10.80
CA GLY A 16 28.72 19.90 -11.10
C GLY A 16 27.64 19.29 -10.20
N THR A 17 27.23 20.00 -9.18
CA THR A 17 26.00 19.67 -8.43
C THR A 17 24.83 19.91 -9.38
N MET A 18 24.24 18.85 -9.92
CA MET A 18 22.94 18.95 -10.59
C MET A 18 21.92 19.40 -9.55
N ALA A 19 21.48 20.64 -9.62
CA ALA A 19 20.36 21.14 -8.85
C ALA A 19 19.08 20.51 -9.41
N PHE A 20 18.60 19.43 -8.80
CA PHE A 20 17.25 18.93 -9.08
C PHE A 20 16.24 19.94 -8.54
N GLY A 21 15.23 20.28 -9.34
CA GLY A 21 14.20 21.22 -8.93
C GLY A 21 13.52 20.73 -7.64
N GLN A 22 13.34 21.64 -6.68
CA GLN A 22 12.68 21.34 -5.41
C GLN A 22 11.23 20.91 -5.67
N ILE A 23 10.85 19.72 -5.23
CA ILE A 23 9.47 19.24 -5.31
C ILE A 23 8.74 19.72 -4.08
N ASN A 24 7.77 20.62 -4.28
CA ASN A 24 6.95 21.13 -3.20
C ASN A 24 6.02 20.04 -2.66
N ARG A 25 5.79 20.07 -1.34
CA ARG A 25 4.80 19.22 -0.72
C ARG A 25 3.41 19.53 -1.27
N PRO A 26 2.66 18.52 -1.76
CA PRO A 26 1.29 18.75 -2.18
C PRO A 26 0.42 19.23 -1.02
N ASN A 27 -0.55 20.09 -1.31
CA ASN A 27 -1.54 20.47 -0.32
C ASN A 27 -2.55 19.31 -0.16
N ALA A 28 -2.53 18.68 1.01
CA ALA A 28 -3.43 17.58 1.34
C ALA A 28 -4.09 17.84 2.68
N SER A 29 -5.41 17.65 2.72
CA SER A 29 -6.15 17.57 3.98
C SER A 29 -5.84 16.26 4.70
N PRO A 30 -5.99 16.18 6.02
CA PRO A 30 -5.96 14.91 6.73
C PRO A 30 -6.91 13.90 6.07
N TYR A 31 -6.40 12.68 5.84
CA TYR A 31 -7.17 11.60 5.26
C TYR A 31 -7.72 10.72 6.39
N THR A 32 -9.04 10.78 6.60
CA THR A 32 -9.78 9.96 7.57
C THR A 32 -11.08 9.45 6.94
N ASN A 33 -11.63 8.36 7.46
CA ASN A 33 -12.90 7.83 6.98
C ASN A 33 -14.02 8.84 7.17
N GLU A 34 -14.10 9.51 8.31
CA GLU A 34 -15.09 10.54 8.61
C GLU A 34 -14.97 11.75 7.67
N GLY A 35 -13.76 12.26 7.48
CA GLY A 35 -13.49 13.38 6.57
C GLY A 35 -13.80 13.05 5.11
N THR A 36 -13.62 11.80 4.71
CA THR A 36 -13.95 11.30 3.37
C THR A 36 -15.47 11.18 3.21
N PHE A 37 -16.16 10.59 4.19
CA PHE A 37 -17.62 10.52 4.20
C PHE A 37 -18.26 11.91 4.13
N GLU A 38 -17.79 12.90 4.90
CA GLU A 38 -18.29 14.27 4.87
C GLU A 38 -18.18 14.94 3.48
N LYS A 39 -17.17 14.56 2.68
CA LYS A 39 -17.05 14.98 1.29
C LYS A 39 -18.05 14.25 0.39
N PHE A 40 -18.23 12.94 0.60
CA PHE A 40 -19.08 12.10 -0.24
C PHE A 40 -20.56 12.43 -0.09
N LYS A 41 -21.08 12.62 1.12
CA LYS A 41 -22.49 12.89 1.36
C LYS A 41 -23.04 14.11 0.63
N LYS A 42 -22.16 15.06 0.25
CA LYS A 42 -22.55 16.24 -0.53
C LYS A 42 -22.86 15.91 -1.99
N LYS A 43 -22.19 14.92 -2.55
CA LYS A 43 -22.33 14.52 -3.97
C LYS A 43 -23.15 13.26 -4.14
N TYR A 44 -23.15 12.39 -3.13
CA TYR A 44 -23.78 11.08 -3.13
C TYR A 44 -24.72 10.99 -1.92
N PRO A 45 -25.93 11.53 -1.99
CA PRO A 45 -26.83 11.64 -0.82
C PRO A 45 -27.34 10.30 -0.29
N PHE A 46 -27.11 9.21 -1.03
CA PHE A 46 -27.47 7.84 -0.62
C PHE A 46 -26.40 7.17 0.27
N VAL A 47 -25.19 7.73 0.36
CA VAL A 47 -24.14 7.10 1.19
C VAL A 47 -24.40 7.34 2.66
N THR A 48 -23.98 6.37 3.47
CA THR A 48 -24.03 6.47 4.93
C THR A 48 -22.64 6.22 5.52
N PRO A 49 -22.36 6.71 6.74
CA PRO A 49 -21.11 6.40 7.40
C PRO A 49 -21.00 4.91 7.69
N ILE A 50 -19.78 4.40 7.77
CA ILE A 50 -19.54 3.03 8.25
C ILE A 50 -19.80 3.04 9.76
N ASP A 51 -20.87 2.36 10.17
CA ASP A 51 -21.22 2.15 11.59
C ASP A 51 -21.14 0.66 11.91
N ARG A 52 -20.00 0.24 12.43
CA ARG A 52 -19.70 -1.17 12.75
C ARG A 52 -19.25 -1.25 14.20
N PRO A 53 -20.04 -1.86 15.08
CA PRO A 53 -19.62 -2.12 16.46
C PRO A 53 -18.45 -3.11 16.47
N VAL A 54 -17.64 -3.06 17.51
CA VAL A 54 -16.55 -4.02 17.68
C VAL A 54 -17.14 -5.43 17.87
N PRO A 55 -16.81 -6.40 17.00
CA PRO A 55 -17.30 -7.79 17.14
C PRO A 55 -16.82 -8.40 18.46
N GLN A 56 -17.67 -9.20 19.11
CA GLN A 56 -17.36 -9.81 20.41
C GLN A 56 -16.33 -10.95 20.32
N ASN A 57 -16.12 -11.51 19.13
CA ASN A 57 -15.24 -12.64 18.88
C ASN A 57 -13.81 -12.27 18.50
N ILE A 58 -13.43 -10.99 18.62
CA ILE A 58 -12.09 -10.50 18.27
C ILE A 58 -11.40 -9.83 19.45
N GLY A 59 -10.06 -9.93 19.46
CA GLY A 59 -9.16 -9.13 20.29
C GLY A 59 -8.48 -8.05 19.46
N ILE A 60 -8.09 -6.95 20.10
CA ILE A 60 -7.41 -5.82 19.46
C ILE A 60 -6.26 -5.37 20.35
N ASP A 61 -5.03 -5.49 19.84
CA ASP A 61 -3.84 -4.88 20.43
C ASP A 61 -3.51 -3.62 19.64
N LYS A 62 -3.72 -2.45 20.24
CA LYS A 62 -3.44 -1.16 19.61
C LYS A 62 -2.01 -0.69 19.88
N ASP A 63 -1.50 0.12 18.95
CA ASP A 63 -0.23 0.83 19.08
C ASP A 63 0.97 -0.07 19.40
N VAL A 64 0.97 -1.30 18.90
CA VAL A 64 2.12 -2.20 19.10
C VAL A 64 3.32 -1.71 18.29
N GLU A 65 4.45 -1.48 18.94
CA GLU A 65 5.69 -1.13 18.26
C GLU A 65 6.19 -2.37 17.49
N TYR A 66 6.26 -2.28 16.17
CA TYR A 66 6.79 -3.35 15.34
C TYR A 66 8.26 -3.13 14.95
N THR A 67 8.71 -1.88 15.02
CA THR A 67 10.12 -1.50 14.85
C THR A 67 10.39 -0.10 15.40
N ASN A 68 11.66 0.18 15.65
CA ASN A 68 12.15 1.52 16.01
C ASN A 68 13.32 1.89 15.08
N ILE A 69 13.23 3.03 14.41
CA ILE A 69 14.24 3.49 13.45
C ILE A 69 14.81 4.81 13.98
N ASN A 70 16.01 4.78 14.54
CA ASN A 70 16.70 5.97 15.07
C ASN A 70 15.84 6.78 16.06
N GLY A 71 15.11 6.11 16.96
CA GLY A 71 14.23 6.74 17.94
C GLY A 71 12.79 6.96 17.45
N LEU A 72 12.49 6.78 16.16
CA LEU A 72 11.14 6.81 15.62
C LEU A 72 10.47 5.46 15.83
N SER A 73 9.55 5.37 16.77
CA SER A 73 8.71 4.19 17.01
C SER A 73 7.65 4.07 15.89
N LEU A 74 7.69 2.99 15.12
CA LEU A 74 6.67 2.67 14.14
C LEU A 74 5.70 1.65 14.72
N LYS A 75 4.40 1.97 14.64
CA LYS A 75 3.33 1.25 15.33
C LYS A 75 2.33 0.64 14.37
N ALA A 76 1.72 -0.45 14.80
CA ALA A 76 0.62 -1.12 14.13
C ALA A 76 -0.50 -1.43 15.12
N ASP A 77 -1.71 -1.67 14.60
CA ASP A 77 -2.80 -2.30 15.36
C ASP A 77 -2.96 -3.74 14.89
N VAL A 78 -3.08 -4.67 15.83
CA VAL A 78 -3.30 -6.09 15.53
C VAL A 78 -4.67 -6.52 15.99
N TYR A 79 -5.45 -7.04 15.06
CA TYR A 79 -6.77 -7.60 15.28
C TYR A 79 -6.69 -9.12 15.13
N TYR A 80 -7.25 -9.88 16.05
CA TYR A 80 -7.13 -11.32 16.03
C TYR A 80 -8.38 -12.03 16.58
N PRO A 81 -8.76 -13.20 16.04
CA PRO A 81 -9.82 -14.02 16.61
C PRO A 81 -9.47 -14.45 18.03
N LEU A 82 -10.45 -14.38 18.95
CA LEU A 82 -10.27 -14.84 20.34
C LEU A 82 -10.22 -16.38 20.45
N ASP A 83 -10.77 -17.10 19.47
CA ASP A 83 -10.62 -18.56 19.37
C ASP A 83 -9.17 -18.89 18.97
N THR A 84 -8.43 -19.47 19.90
CA THR A 84 -7.03 -19.92 19.70
C THR A 84 -6.90 -21.41 19.41
N SER A 85 -8.03 -22.14 19.27
CA SER A 85 -8.04 -23.58 19.00
C SER A 85 -7.46 -23.95 17.64
N LYS A 86 -7.43 -22.99 16.70
CA LYS A 86 -6.85 -23.14 15.37
C LYS A 86 -5.99 -21.91 14.98
N LYS A 87 -5.31 -22.02 13.84
CA LYS A 87 -4.53 -20.93 13.28
C LYS A 87 -5.23 -20.36 12.06
N TYR A 88 -5.22 -19.04 11.95
CA TYR A 88 -5.92 -18.27 10.92
C TYR A 88 -4.94 -17.67 9.90
N PRO A 89 -5.34 -17.48 8.64
CA PRO A 89 -4.56 -16.68 7.70
C PRO A 89 -4.33 -15.27 8.22
N GLY A 90 -3.24 -14.63 7.79
CA GLY A 90 -2.93 -13.25 8.15
C GLY A 90 -3.14 -12.29 7.00
N ILE A 91 -3.57 -11.07 7.31
CA ILE A 91 -3.69 -9.96 6.36
C ILE A 91 -2.88 -8.77 6.89
N ALA A 92 -1.94 -8.27 6.08
CA ALA A 92 -1.30 -7.00 6.33
C ALA A 92 -2.05 -5.91 5.57
N MET A 93 -2.61 -4.93 6.28
CA MET A 93 -3.34 -3.81 5.71
C MET A 93 -2.49 -2.55 5.65
N VAL A 94 -2.58 -1.85 4.52
CA VAL A 94 -1.77 -0.68 4.19
C VAL A 94 -2.70 0.47 3.79
N HIS A 95 -2.74 1.49 4.63
CA HIS A 95 -3.66 2.62 4.46
C HIS A 95 -3.28 3.52 3.27
N GLY A 96 -4.29 4.17 2.71
CA GLY A 96 -4.16 5.20 1.68
C GLY A 96 -3.70 6.55 2.22
N GLY A 97 -3.90 7.59 1.40
CA GLY A 97 -3.59 8.99 1.77
C GLY A 97 -2.49 9.63 0.94
N GLY A 98 -2.27 9.17 -0.30
CA GLY A 98 -1.31 9.78 -1.25
C GLY A 98 0.13 9.76 -0.74
N TRP A 99 0.51 8.78 0.07
CA TRP A 99 1.82 8.64 0.72
C TRP A 99 2.21 9.77 1.69
N ILE A 100 1.38 10.80 1.89
CA ILE A 100 1.68 11.99 2.71
C ILE A 100 0.68 12.22 3.84
N SER A 101 -0.37 11.42 3.92
CA SER A 101 -1.40 11.48 4.97
C SER A 101 -2.01 10.11 5.21
N GLY A 102 -3.00 10.01 6.11
CA GLY A 102 -3.57 8.74 6.51
C GLY A 102 -2.81 8.09 7.66
N SER A 103 -3.41 7.05 8.20
CA SER A 103 -2.85 6.30 9.32
C SER A 103 -3.50 4.92 9.42
N LYS A 104 -2.96 4.04 10.27
CA LYS A 104 -3.48 2.70 10.54
C LYS A 104 -4.94 2.69 11.03
N GLU A 105 -5.41 3.80 11.60
CA GLU A 105 -6.79 3.98 12.06
C GLU A 105 -7.80 3.98 10.90
N ASN A 106 -7.39 4.33 9.69
CA ASN A 106 -8.25 4.26 8.50
C ASN A 106 -8.73 2.83 8.24
N GLU A 107 -7.92 1.84 8.59
CA GLU A 107 -8.16 0.42 8.33
C GLU A 107 -9.09 -0.24 9.36
N LYS A 108 -9.48 0.47 10.43
CA LYS A 108 -10.18 -0.07 11.60
C LYS A 108 -11.38 -0.93 11.24
N PHE A 109 -12.28 -0.42 10.42
CA PHE A 109 -13.54 -1.12 10.13
C PHE A 109 -13.30 -2.39 9.30
N MET A 110 -12.49 -2.28 8.25
CA MET A 110 -12.13 -3.43 7.40
C MET A 110 -11.37 -4.49 8.19
N ALA A 111 -10.44 -4.07 9.05
CA ALA A 111 -9.70 -4.98 9.92
C ALA A 111 -10.60 -5.74 10.90
N MET A 112 -11.56 -5.06 11.54
CA MET A 112 -12.54 -5.70 12.44
C MET A 112 -13.40 -6.73 11.71
N GLU A 113 -13.93 -6.38 10.54
CA GLU A 113 -14.79 -7.27 9.75
C GLU A 113 -14.01 -8.50 9.26
N LEU A 114 -12.84 -8.31 8.66
CA LEU A 114 -11.99 -9.42 8.22
C LEU A 114 -11.61 -10.34 9.40
N THR A 115 -11.31 -9.75 10.57
CA THR A 115 -10.98 -10.54 11.76
C THR A 115 -12.16 -11.34 12.26
N SER A 116 -13.37 -10.78 12.25
CA SER A 116 -14.59 -11.50 12.63
C SER A 116 -14.88 -12.71 11.74
N LYS A 117 -14.38 -12.68 10.50
CA LYS A 117 -14.46 -13.76 9.49
C LYS A 117 -13.29 -14.75 9.56
N GLY A 118 -12.39 -14.60 10.53
CA GLY A 118 -11.34 -15.57 10.77
C GLY A 118 -10.00 -15.26 10.14
N TYR A 119 -9.61 -14.00 10.16
CA TYR A 119 -8.26 -13.57 9.79
C TYR A 119 -7.54 -12.91 10.98
N VAL A 120 -6.23 -13.04 11.05
CA VAL A 120 -5.41 -12.18 11.90
C VAL A 120 -4.97 -10.99 11.04
N VAL A 121 -5.33 -9.78 11.45
CA VAL A 121 -5.06 -8.57 10.67
C VAL A 121 -4.05 -7.68 11.39
N ILE A 122 -3.07 -7.17 10.66
CA ILE A 122 -2.18 -6.11 11.13
C ILE A 122 -2.38 -4.88 10.26
N ALA A 123 -2.90 -3.79 10.85
CA ALA A 123 -3.00 -2.48 10.23
C ALA A 123 -1.69 -1.72 10.52
N ILE A 124 -0.88 -1.47 9.49
CA ILE A 124 0.49 -1.00 9.63
C ILE A 124 0.57 0.51 9.39
N GLY A 125 1.01 1.27 10.41
CA GLY A 125 1.47 2.64 10.21
C GLY A 125 2.89 2.64 9.64
N TYR A 126 3.12 3.39 8.58
CA TYR A 126 4.40 3.46 7.88
C TYR A 126 4.88 4.91 7.74
N ARG A 127 6.18 5.11 7.50
CA ARG A 127 6.74 6.44 7.29
C ARG A 127 6.15 7.09 6.04
N LEU A 128 5.44 8.19 6.25
CA LEU A 128 4.94 9.03 5.17
C LEU A 128 6.07 9.82 4.52
N ALA A 129 5.82 10.35 3.34
CA ALA A 129 6.81 11.06 2.53
C ALA A 129 7.40 12.32 3.17
N ASP A 130 6.72 12.88 4.18
CA ASP A 130 7.24 13.99 5.00
C ASP A 130 8.36 13.53 5.94
N VAL A 131 8.36 12.25 6.34
CA VAL A 131 9.35 11.63 7.22
C VAL A 131 10.48 11.00 6.39
N ALA A 132 10.12 10.22 5.36
CA ALA A 132 11.09 9.58 4.49
C ALA A 132 10.50 9.29 3.11
N LYS A 133 11.30 9.49 2.07
CA LYS A 133 10.92 9.20 0.68
C LYS A 133 10.95 7.70 0.38
N TYR A 134 10.42 7.31 -0.77
CA TYR A 134 10.59 5.96 -1.31
C TYR A 134 12.08 5.52 -1.23
N PRO A 135 12.38 4.29 -0.79
CA PRO A 135 11.46 3.16 -0.58
C PRO A 135 10.97 2.98 0.88
N ALA A 136 11.19 3.95 1.77
CA ALA A 136 11.05 3.78 3.23
C ALA A 136 9.69 3.19 3.66
N GLY A 137 8.56 3.72 3.15
CA GLY A 137 7.24 3.19 3.51
C GLY A 137 7.03 1.73 3.09
N ALA A 138 7.57 1.32 1.93
CA ALA A 138 7.49 -0.08 1.49
C ALA A 138 8.32 -1.02 2.38
N GLU A 139 9.50 -0.58 2.82
CA GLU A 139 10.36 -1.32 3.76
C GLU A 139 9.71 -1.47 5.13
N ASP A 140 8.97 -0.45 5.58
CA ASP A 140 8.23 -0.47 6.83
C ASP A 140 7.10 -1.53 6.77
N ILE A 141 6.37 -1.61 5.66
CA ILE A 141 5.35 -2.64 5.45
C ILE A 141 5.97 -4.04 5.45
N GLU A 142 7.09 -4.26 4.75
CA GLU A 142 7.83 -5.54 4.79
C GLU A 142 8.19 -5.91 6.23
N THR A 143 8.68 -4.94 7.02
CA THR A 143 9.08 -5.11 8.42
C THR A 143 7.88 -5.48 9.31
N GLY A 144 6.74 -4.80 9.14
CA GLY A 144 5.50 -5.09 9.88
C GLY A 144 4.97 -6.50 9.60
N ILE A 145 5.00 -6.94 8.33
CA ILE A 145 4.64 -8.32 7.95
C ILE A 145 5.56 -9.33 8.64
N GLN A 146 6.86 -9.11 8.62
CA GLN A 146 7.82 -10.01 9.27
C GLN A 146 7.65 -10.00 10.79
N TRP A 147 7.34 -8.85 11.39
CA TRP A 147 7.06 -8.75 12.81
C TRP A 147 5.84 -9.60 13.19
N LEU A 148 4.73 -9.51 12.46
CA LEU A 148 3.55 -10.33 12.70
C LEU A 148 3.87 -11.84 12.58
N LYS A 149 4.62 -12.22 11.53
CA LYS A 149 5.07 -13.62 11.35
C LYS A 149 5.91 -14.12 12.52
N ARG A 150 6.80 -13.30 13.09
CA ARG A 150 7.59 -13.67 14.28
C ARG A 150 6.71 -13.83 15.52
N ASN A 151 5.62 -13.06 15.62
CA ASN A 151 4.67 -13.10 16.73
C ASN A 151 3.52 -14.12 16.56
N HIS A 152 3.64 -15.09 15.65
CA HIS A 152 2.61 -16.09 15.32
C HIS A 152 2.20 -16.99 16.50
N LYS A 153 2.96 -16.99 17.61
CA LYS A 153 2.60 -17.68 18.85
C LYS A 153 1.68 -16.83 19.73
N LYS A 154 1.92 -15.51 19.76
CA LYS A 154 1.08 -14.55 20.50
C LYS A 154 -0.30 -14.42 19.85
N TYR A 155 -0.33 -14.32 18.54
CA TYR A 155 -1.55 -14.23 17.75
C TYR A 155 -1.84 -15.61 17.11
N PRO A 156 -3.12 -16.04 16.97
CA PRO A 156 -3.46 -17.36 16.39
C PRO A 156 -3.21 -17.38 14.86
N LEU A 157 -2.01 -17.06 14.42
CA LEU A 157 -1.62 -16.84 13.04
C LEU A 157 -1.03 -18.10 12.38
N ASN A 158 -1.53 -18.44 11.19
CA ASN A 158 -0.81 -19.28 10.24
C ASN A 158 0.16 -18.41 9.43
N LYS A 159 1.41 -18.30 9.89
CA LYS A 159 2.45 -17.45 9.27
C LYS A 159 2.79 -17.79 7.81
N ASN A 160 2.33 -18.96 7.32
CA ASN A 160 2.56 -19.38 5.94
C ASN A 160 1.40 -18.97 5.00
N LYS A 161 0.26 -18.53 5.57
CA LYS A 161 -0.88 -18.02 4.80
C LYS A 161 -1.04 -16.51 5.05
N MET A 162 -0.22 -15.70 4.39
CA MET A 162 -0.23 -14.24 4.54
C MET A 162 -0.68 -13.57 3.25
N VAL A 163 -1.51 -12.56 3.39
CA VAL A 163 -2.04 -11.69 2.34
C VAL A 163 -1.58 -10.27 2.60
N VAL A 164 -1.44 -9.46 1.56
CA VAL A 164 -1.34 -8.01 1.67
C VAL A 164 -2.55 -7.37 1.00
N LEU A 165 -3.18 -6.42 1.70
CA LEU A 165 -4.29 -5.62 1.23
C LEU A 165 -3.94 -4.14 1.41
N GLY A 166 -4.25 -3.32 0.44
CA GLY A 166 -4.07 -1.88 0.58
C GLY A 166 -5.09 -1.10 -0.22
N GLU A 167 -5.22 0.17 0.13
CA GLU A 167 -6.16 1.12 -0.43
C GLU A 167 -5.42 2.33 -1.01
N SER A 168 -5.73 2.76 -2.25
CA SER A 168 -5.10 3.93 -2.87
C SER A 168 -3.57 3.83 -2.91
N ALA A 169 -2.86 4.82 -2.33
CA ALA A 169 -1.41 4.80 -2.15
C ALA A 169 -0.93 3.55 -1.39
N GLY A 170 -1.70 3.08 -0.41
CA GLY A 170 -1.44 1.82 0.29
C GLY A 170 -1.59 0.60 -0.61
N ALA A 171 -2.51 0.62 -1.57
CA ALA A 171 -2.67 -0.46 -2.56
C ALA A 171 -1.47 -0.55 -3.50
N GLN A 172 -0.92 0.59 -3.90
CA GLN A 172 0.33 0.62 -4.67
C GLN A 172 1.49 0.00 -3.87
N ILE A 173 1.68 0.42 -2.59
CA ILE A 173 2.73 -0.14 -1.73
C ILE A 173 2.49 -1.66 -1.49
N ALA A 174 1.26 -2.05 -1.14
CA ALA A 174 0.88 -3.44 -0.91
C ALA A 174 1.19 -4.32 -2.13
N THR A 175 0.82 -3.85 -3.33
CA THR A 175 1.09 -4.56 -4.57
C THR A 175 2.59 -4.65 -4.83
N LEU A 176 3.35 -3.57 -4.62
CA LEU A 176 4.81 -3.55 -4.78
C LEU A 176 5.50 -4.57 -3.86
N VAL A 177 5.10 -4.60 -2.58
CA VAL A 177 5.61 -5.57 -1.60
C VAL A 177 5.24 -7.01 -1.99
N GLY A 178 4.02 -7.20 -2.51
CA GLY A 178 3.52 -8.50 -2.96
C GLY A 178 4.32 -9.06 -4.14
N VAL A 179 4.55 -8.25 -5.17
CA VAL A 179 5.27 -8.69 -6.39
C VAL A 179 6.77 -8.84 -6.16
N LYS A 180 7.38 -8.11 -5.23
CA LYS A 180 8.80 -8.27 -4.87
C LYS A 180 9.12 -9.56 -4.10
N LYS A 181 8.11 -10.30 -3.62
CA LYS A 181 8.17 -11.69 -3.09
C LYS A 181 9.03 -11.93 -1.86
N LYS A 182 9.62 -10.92 -1.25
CA LYS A 182 10.44 -11.07 -0.04
C LYS A 182 9.66 -11.72 1.12
N ASN A 183 8.35 -11.52 1.17
CA ASN A 183 7.48 -11.97 2.25
C ASN A 183 6.74 -13.29 1.99
N LYS A 184 6.86 -13.88 0.80
CA LYS A 184 6.13 -15.11 0.40
C LYS A 184 4.64 -14.99 0.71
N LEU A 185 3.99 -13.99 0.12
CA LEU A 185 2.56 -13.74 0.29
C LEU A 185 1.74 -14.71 -0.57
N GLN A 186 0.52 -15.02 -0.14
CA GLN A 186 -0.39 -15.94 -0.81
C GLN A 186 -1.40 -15.22 -1.71
N ALA A 187 -1.66 -13.95 -1.46
CA ALA A 187 -2.52 -13.12 -2.30
C ALA A 187 -2.20 -11.62 -2.13
N ILE A 188 -2.62 -10.84 -3.10
CA ILE A 188 -2.59 -9.39 -3.11
C ILE A 188 -4.02 -8.89 -3.34
N VAL A 189 -4.47 -7.92 -2.53
CA VAL A 189 -5.72 -7.19 -2.75
C VAL A 189 -5.39 -5.72 -2.97
N ASN A 190 -5.67 -5.23 -4.16
CA ASN A 190 -5.44 -3.85 -4.57
C ASN A 190 -6.78 -3.13 -4.69
N VAL A 191 -7.04 -2.20 -3.76
CA VAL A 191 -8.23 -1.37 -3.79
C VAL A 191 -7.86 0.02 -4.32
N ASP A 192 -8.16 0.24 -5.59
CA ASP A 192 -8.01 1.51 -6.32
C ASP A 192 -6.59 2.12 -6.24
N GLY A 193 -5.56 1.29 -6.41
CA GLY A 193 -4.15 1.69 -6.38
C GLY A 193 -3.44 1.47 -7.71
N VAL A 194 -2.67 2.46 -8.13
CA VAL A 194 -1.86 2.41 -9.34
C VAL A 194 -0.84 1.27 -9.27
N VAL A 195 -0.60 0.60 -10.39
CA VAL A 195 0.43 -0.44 -10.48
C VAL A 195 1.57 -0.08 -11.44
N SER A 196 1.45 1.06 -12.11
CA SER A 196 2.54 1.62 -12.93
C SER A 196 2.49 3.15 -12.91
N PHE A 197 3.55 3.77 -12.43
CA PHE A 197 3.73 5.23 -12.47
C PHE A 197 4.19 5.75 -13.83
N ILE A 198 4.58 4.85 -14.74
CA ILE A 198 5.06 5.18 -16.07
C ILE A 198 4.02 4.86 -17.16
N HIS A 199 2.85 4.34 -16.78
CA HIS A 199 1.74 4.07 -17.68
C HIS A 199 1.08 5.38 -18.15
N GLU A 200 0.52 5.40 -19.36
CA GLU A 200 -0.11 6.60 -19.93
C GLU A 200 -1.32 7.12 -19.12
N GLU A 201 -2.01 6.23 -18.41
CA GLU A 201 -3.11 6.58 -17.52
C GLU A 201 -2.66 7.20 -16.20
N SER A 202 -1.40 7.05 -15.80
CA SER A 202 -0.84 7.58 -14.55
C SER A 202 -0.56 9.06 -14.67
N GLY A 203 -1.38 9.91 -14.92
CA GLY A 203 -1.30 11.38 -15.05
C GLY A 203 0.11 11.99 -15.18
N LYS A 204 0.26 12.92 -16.11
CA LYS A 204 1.57 13.40 -16.60
C LYS A 204 2.36 14.27 -15.61
N GLU A 205 2.12 14.45 -14.43
CA GLU A 205 2.85 15.16 -13.38
C GLU A 205 2.08 15.05 -12.06
N GLY A 206 2.10 13.82 -11.50
CA GLY A 206 1.56 13.59 -10.18
C GLY A 206 2.39 14.34 -9.14
N THR A 207 1.84 15.36 -8.55
CA THR A 207 2.53 16.10 -7.47
C THR A 207 2.76 15.19 -6.27
N TYR A 208 1.83 14.26 -5.98
CA TYR A 208 1.94 13.30 -4.88
C TYR A 208 3.02 12.25 -5.15
N ASP A 209 3.01 11.66 -6.34
CA ASP A 209 3.95 10.63 -6.76
C ASP A 209 5.38 11.16 -6.73
N ALA A 210 5.62 12.34 -7.37
CA ALA A 210 6.92 12.99 -7.39
C ALA A 210 7.41 13.34 -5.98
N TYR A 211 6.51 13.83 -5.12
CA TYR A 211 6.87 14.17 -3.74
C TYR A 211 7.27 12.94 -2.94
N TRP A 212 6.51 11.82 -3.09
CA TRP A 212 6.84 10.56 -2.41
C TRP A 212 8.11 9.92 -2.95
N LEU A 213 8.30 9.92 -4.29
CA LEU A 213 9.49 9.37 -4.93
C LEU A 213 10.74 10.24 -4.73
N GLY A 214 10.55 11.55 -4.43
CA GLY A 214 11.62 12.52 -4.22
C GLY A 214 12.20 13.12 -5.50
N TYR A 215 11.69 12.73 -6.67
CA TYR A 215 12.18 13.18 -7.98
C TYR A 215 11.05 13.28 -9.00
N GLN A 216 11.16 14.24 -9.93
CA GLN A 216 10.32 14.25 -11.12
C GLN A 216 10.68 13.07 -12.03
N GLN A 217 9.70 12.58 -12.79
CA GLN A 217 9.90 11.44 -13.70
C GLN A 217 11.01 11.70 -14.72
N LYS A 218 11.03 12.91 -15.31
CA LYS A 218 12.07 13.31 -16.28
C LYS A 218 13.48 13.32 -15.70
N ASP A 219 13.63 13.58 -14.38
CA ASP A 219 14.93 13.71 -13.71
C ASP A 219 15.47 12.37 -13.26
N LYS A 220 14.59 11.45 -12.85
CA LYS A 220 14.94 10.10 -12.33
C LYS A 220 13.91 9.03 -12.76
N PRO A 221 13.76 8.76 -14.06
CA PRO A 221 12.75 7.80 -14.56
C PRO A 221 12.91 6.40 -13.97
N GLN A 222 14.13 6.03 -13.61
CA GLN A 222 14.40 4.71 -13.03
C GLN A 222 13.70 4.51 -11.68
N ILE A 223 13.63 5.54 -10.81
CA ILE A 223 12.94 5.45 -9.52
C ILE A 223 11.43 5.24 -9.72
N TRP A 224 10.85 5.92 -10.70
CA TRP A 224 9.43 5.76 -11.06
C TRP A 224 9.14 4.33 -11.54
N LYS A 225 10.04 3.78 -12.35
CA LYS A 225 9.97 2.39 -12.80
C LYS A 225 10.12 1.42 -11.62
N GLU A 226 11.10 1.62 -10.75
CA GLU A 226 11.36 0.79 -9.58
C GLU A 226 10.19 0.78 -8.57
N ALA A 227 9.45 1.88 -8.46
CA ALA A 227 8.26 1.99 -7.63
C ALA A 227 6.99 1.41 -8.27
N SER A 228 7.05 1.01 -9.56
CA SER A 228 5.92 0.47 -10.31
C SER A 228 5.79 -1.05 -10.13
N PRO A 229 4.75 -1.56 -9.47
CA PRO A 229 4.54 -3.01 -9.27
C PRO A 229 4.57 -3.83 -10.55
N LEU A 230 4.01 -3.30 -11.65
CA LEU A 230 3.91 -3.96 -12.96
C LEU A 230 5.26 -4.46 -13.49
N GLU A 231 6.36 -3.80 -13.13
CA GLU A 231 7.72 -4.15 -13.56
C GLU A 231 8.23 -5.47 -12.98
N TYR A 232 7.66 -5.92 -11.85
CA TYR A 232 8.10 -7.12 -11.13
C TYR A 232 7.19 -8.33 -11.32
N VAL A 233 6.13 -8.19 -12.11
CA VAL A 233 5.17 -9.29 -12.35
C VAL A 233 5.82 -10.41 -13.14
N ASP A 234 5.81 -11.61 -12.58
CA ASP A 234 6.29 -12.83 -13.20
C ASP A 234 5.43 -14.06 -12.80
N LYS A 235 5.85 -15.26 -13.23
CA LYS A 235 5.17 -16.53 -12.96
C LYS A 235 5.03 -16.91 -11.47
N HIS A 236 5.69 -16.21 -10.56
CA HIS A 236 5.64 -16.44 -9.11
C HIS A 236 4.89 -15.34 -8.36
N THR A 237 4.29 -14.40 -9.08
CA THR A 237 3.46 -13.35 -8.49
C THR A 237 2.23 -13.99 -7.83
N PRO A 238 1.84 -13.58 -6.62
CA PRO A 238 0.66 -14.12 -5.96
C PRO A 238 -0.64 -13.83 -6.75
N PRO A 239 -1.70 -14.65 -6.58
CA PRO A 239 -3.05 -14.30 -6.99
C PRO A 239 -3.41 -12.88 -6.59
N THR A 240 -4.05 -12.11 -7.48
CA THR A 240 -4.29 -10.68 -7.26
C THR A 240 -5.74 -10.30 -7.56
N LEU A 241 -6.39 -9.66 -6.60
CA LEU A 241 -7.69 -9.02 -6.74
C LEU A 241 -7.50 -7.51 -6.96
N PHE A 242 -8.24 -6.96 -7.92
CA PHE A 242 -8.39 -5.53 -8.13
C PHE A 242 -9.84 -5.12 -7.88
N ILE A 243 -10.04 -4.11 -7.02
CA ILE A 243 -11.34 -3.47 -6.79
C ILE A 243 -11.15 -1.99 -7.08
N ASN A 244 -11.84 -1.46 -8.09
CA ASN A 244 -11.56 -0.12 -8.57
C ASN A 244 -12.81 0.76 -8.64
N SER A 245 -12.59 2.07 -8.48
CA SER A 245 -13.54 3.10 -8.87
C SER A 245 -13.64 3.22 -10.39
N SER A 246 -14.61 4.00 -10.87
CA SER A 246 -14.74 4.33 -12.29
C SER A 246 -13.71 5.37 -12.79
N GLN A 247 -12.59 5.57 -12.06
CA GLN A 247 -11.60 6.60 -12.38
C GLN A 247 -10.27 6.00 -12.84
N PRO A 248 -9.97 5.98 -14.16
CA PRO A 248 -8.80 5.28 -14.75
C PRO A 248 -7.46 5.63 -14.10
N ARG A 249 -7.27 6.88 -13.71
CA ARG A 249 -6.05 7.37 -13.07
C ARG A 249 -5.60 6.51 -11.88
N PHE A 250 -6.55 6.01 -11.07
CA PHE A 250 -6.23 5.28 -9.85
C PHE A 250 -5.94 3.80 -10.05
N HIS A 251 -6.11 3.31 -11.28
CA HIS A 251 -5.78 1.92 -11.62
C HIS A 251 -4.84 1.80 -12.82
N ALA A 252 -4.03 2.83 -13.04
CA ALA A 252 -3.07 2.86 -14.16
C ALA A 252 -2.17 1.62 -14.18
N GLY A 253 -2.15 0.95 -15.34
CA GLY A 253 -1.41 -0.29 -15.59
C GLY A 253 -2.07 -1.57 -15.07
N ARG A 254 -3.27 -1.51 -14.47
CA ARG A 254 -4.02 -2.70 -13.99
C ARG A 254 -4.26 -3.70 -15.10
N ASP A 255 -4.74 -3.27 -16.25
CA ASP A 255 -5.10 -4.18 -17.34
C ASP A 255 -3.86 -4.88 -17.91
N ASP A 256 -2.74 -4.19 -18.00
CA ASP A 256 -1.45 -4.78 -18.36
C ASP A 256 -0.98 -5.79 -17.32
N MET A 257 -1.13 -5.47 -16.04
CA MET A 257 -0.80 -6.40 -14.96
C MET A 257 -1.68 -7.65 -15.01
N MET A 258 -2.99 -7.50 -15.19
CA MET A 258 -3.92 -8.62 -15.34
C MET A 258 -3.59 -9.48 -16.57
N LYS A 259 -3.24 -8.87 -17.70
CA LYS A 259 -2.81 -9.58 -18.91
C LYS A 259 -1.56 -10.42 -18.63
N LYS A 260 -0.55 -9.86 -17.94
CA LYS A 260 0.65 -10.62 -17.53
C LYS A 260 0.30 -11.77 -16.57
N LEU A 261 -0.52 -11.54 -15.54
CA LEU A 261 -0.94 -12.57 -14.59
C LEU A 261 -1.65 -13.73 -15.31
N LYS A 262 -2.59 -13.41 -16.20
CA LYS A 262 -3.30 -14.41 -17.03
C LYS A 262 -2.36 -15.20 -17.91
N SER A 263 -1.34 -14.59 -18.49
CA SER A 263 -0.35 -15.29 -19.33
C SER A 263 0.50 -16.29 -18.53
N TYR A 264 0.62 -16.11 -17.21
CA TYR A 264 1.24 -17.04 -16.29
C TYR A 264 0.26 -18.00 -15.61
N HIS A 265 -1.02 -17.99 -16.00
CA HIS A 265 -2.10 -18.77 -15.37
C HIS A 265 -2.29 -18.49 -13.87
N ILE A 266 -1.97 -17.27 -13.44
CA ILE A 266 -2.16 -16.82 -12.07
C ILE A 266 -3.60 -16.32 -11.89
N PRO A 267 -4.34 -16.80 -10.86
CA PRO A 267 -5.69 -16.31 -10.59
C PRO A 267 -5.69 -14.79 -10.40
N THR A 268 -6.54 -14.11 -11.17
CA THR A 268 -6.74 -12.67 -11.03
C THR A 268 -8.18 -12.33 -11.27
N GLU A 269 -8.74 -11.48 -10.42
CA GLU A 269 -10.12 -10.98 -10.50
C GLU A 269 -10.12 -9.45 -10.53
N PHE A 270 -11.16 -8.89 -11.11
CA PHE A 270 -11.40 -7.46 -11.17
C PHE A 270 -12.87 -7.17 -10.92
N HIS A 271 -13.13 -6.21 -10.04
CA HIS A 271 -14.45 -5.68 -9.77
C HIS A 271 -14.42 -4.16 -9.82
N GLU A 272 -15.38 -3.57 -10.53
CA GLU A 272 -15.59 -2.12 -10.56
C GLU A 272 -16.77 -1.76 -9.66
N ILE A 273 -16.53 -0.84 -8.73
CA ILE A 273 -17.60 -0.18 -7.99
C ILE A 273 -18.11 0.98 -8.86
N LYS A 274 -19.15 0.71 -9.64
CA LYS A 274 -19.68 1.66 -10.63
C LYS A 274 -20.09 2.98 -10.00
N ASP A 275 -19.86 4.06 -10.74
CA ASP A 275 -20.23 5.43 -10.35
C ASP A 275 -19.67 5.88 -9.00
N SER A 276 -18.66 5.16 -8.48
CA SER A 276 -18.04 5.50 -7.21
C SER A 276 -16.89 6.51 -7.38
N PRO A 277 -16.67 7.37 -6.38
CA PRO A 277 -15.46 8.20 -6.30
C PRO A 277 -14.27 7.36 -5.86
N HIS A 278 -13.06 7.89 -6.02
CA HIS A 278 -11.89 7.38 -5.32
C HIS A 278 -12.11 7.44 -3.80
N SER A 279 -11.59 6.46 -3.05
CA SER A 279 -11.82 6.24 -1.61
C SER A 279 -13.23 5.78 -1.25
N PHE A 280 -13.96 5.15 -2.18
CA PHE A 280 -15.31 4.60 -1.99
C PHE A 280 -15.42 3.69 -0.76
N TRP A 281 -14.39 2.95 -0.42
CA TRP A 281 -14.34 2.06 0.75
C TRP A 281 -14.51 2.77 2.10
N SER A 282 -14.55 4.10 2.14
CA SER A 282 -14.76 4.89 3.36
C SER A 282 -16.23 5.16 3.68
N ALA A 283 -17.18 4.61 2.92
CA ALA A 283 -18.61 4.81 3.12
C ALA A 283 -19.44 3.62 2.63
N GLU A 284 -20.62 3.42 3.25
CA GLU A 284 -21.62 2.47 2.76
C GLU A 284 -22.42 3.06 1.57
N PRO A 285 -22.85 2.23 0.61
CA PRO A 285 -22.78 0.75 0.57
C PRO A 285 -21.46 0.18 0.05
N TRP A 286 -20.57 1.00 -0.46
CA TRP A 286 -19.36 0.62 -1.15
C TRP A 286 -18.35 -0.12 -0.27
N PHE A 287 -18.31 0.21 1.04
CA PHE A 287 -17.50 -0.53 2.01
C PHE A 287 -17.90 -2.00 2.06
N THR A 288 -19.20 -2.27 2.16
CA THR A 288 -19.73 -3.65 2.20
C THR A 288 -19.43 -4.40 0.90
N GLU A 289 -19.55 -3.77 -0.26
CA GLU A 289 -19.17 -4.39 -1.54
C GLU A 289 -17.68 -4.74 -1.59
N THR A 290 -16.82 -3.81 -1.18
CA THR A 290 -15.37 -4.01 -1.12
C THR A 290 -15.01 -5.18 -0.20
N LEU A 291 -15.62 -5.25 0.97
CA LEU A 291 -15.44 -6.35 1.92
C LEU A 291 -15.87 -7.69 1.31
N ASN A 292 -17.03 -7.76 0.67
CA ASN A 292 -17.55 -8.98 0.08
C ASN A 292 -16.66 -9.51 -1.06
N TYR A 293 -16.26 -8.65 -2.00
CA TYR A 293 -15.33 -9.05 -3.06
C TYR A 293 -13.98 -9.54 -2.50
N THR A 294 -13.50 -8.89 -1.44
CA THR A 294 -12.27 -9.31 -0.76
C THR A 294 -12.43 -10.71 -0.16
N LEU A 295 -13.50 -10.96 0.60
CA LEU A 295 -13.76 -12.26 1.23
C LEU A 295 -13.94 -13.36 0.19
N ASP A 296 -14.75 -13.13 -0.84
CA ASP A 296 -15.02 -14.10 -1.90
C ASP A 296 -13.73 -14.51 -2.64
N PHE A 297 -12.86 -13.56 -2.92
CA PHE A 297 -11.56 -13.84 -3.53
C PHE A 297 -10.64 -14.63 -2.60
N LEU A 298 -10.51 -14.20 -1.35
CA LEU A 298 -9.64 -14.87 -0.39
C LEU A 298 -10.09 -16.30 -0.10
N ASP A 299 -11.40 -16.57 -0.05
CA ASP A 299 -11.95 -17.91 0.10
C ASP A 299 -11.60 -18.85 -1.07
N LYS A 300 -11.41 -18.30 -2.28
CA LYS A 300 -11.00 -19.09 -3.45
C LYS A 300 -9.51 -19.41 -3.43
N VAL A 301 -8.66 -18.47 -2.99
CA VAL A 301 -7.20 -18.59 -3.17
C VAL A 301 -6.45 -19.08 -1.92
N LEU A 302 -7.07 -19.08 -0.75
CA LEU A 302 -6.45 -19.53 0.51
C LEU A 302 -6.86 -20.94 0.97
N LYS A 303 -7.61 -21.66 0.16
CA LYS A 303 -8.03 -23.05 0.45
C LYS A 303 -6.89 -24.01 0.71
#